data_7f4fd078a557a6330ab71a2766709713
#
_entry.id   7f4fd078a557a6330ab71a2766709713
#
_cell.length_a   1.000
_cell.length_b   1.000
_cell.length_c   1.000
_cell.angle_alpha   90.00
_cell.angle_beta   90.00
_cell.angle_gamma   90.00
#
_symmetry.space_group_name_H-M   'P 1'
#
loop_
_entity.id
_entity.type
_entity.pdbx_description
1 polymer ?
#
loop_
_entity_poly.entity_id
_entity_poly.type
_entity_poly.pdbx_seq_one_letter_code
_entity_poly.pdbx_strand_id
1 'polypeptide(L)'
;MLFLVRHAHSAYGPDEMRALSEAGHRAAHRVADLLEDRGVAMIVSSPYTRAVETVQPLADRLGISIAVDSDLRERHLSAGPLDDFQRRLEATWSDFDLAYPGGESSAAAQTRVSRAIRRVVESAGDRTVVVASHGNALALFLRTIDSTVDFRFWSGMSMPDVYAVEPRKDAAWSYQRVWSYPAESC
;
A
#
# COMPACT_ATOMS: atom_id res chain seq x y z
N MET A 1 -8.38 -8.70 11.63
CA MET A 1 -8.69 -7.74 10.53
C MET A 1 -7.41 -7.12 10.02
N LEU A 2 -7.25 -6.93 8.72
CA LEU A 2 -6.09 -6.24 8.12
C LEU A 2 -6.58 -4.99 7.36
N PHE A 3 -5.95 -3.84 7.62
CA PHE A 3 -6.13 -2.63 6.81
C PHE A 3 -4.88 -2.39 5.97
N LEU A 4 -5.05 -2.33 4.64
CA LEU A 4 -4.00 -1.95 3.70
C LEU A 4 -4.15 -0.46 3.40
N VAL A 5 -3.08 0.30 3.60
CA VAL A 5 -3.05 1.75 3.39
C VAL A 5 -2.03 2.08 2.30
N ARG A 6 -2.51 2.58 1.15
CA ARG A 6 -1.65 3.25 0.19
C ARG A 6 -1.25 4.60 0.75
N HIS A 7 0.04 4.96 0.65
CA HIS A 7 0.53 6.25 1.12
C HIS A 7 -0.24 7.43 0.52
N ALA A 8 -0.31 8.52 1.25
CA ALA A 8 -0.90 9.78 0.83
C ALA A 8 -0.01 10.51 -0.20
N HIS A 9 -0.51 11.61 -0.77
CA HIS A 9 0.20 12.38 -1.76
C HIS A 9 1.55 12.89 -1.22
N SER A 10 2.63 12.65 -1.99
CA SER A 10 3.99 13.03 -1.61
C SER A 10 4.53 14.15 -2.49
N ALA A 11 5.41 14.97 -1.92
CA ALA A 11 6.16 15.97 -2.65
C ALA A 11 7.09 15.31 -3.69
N TYR A 12 7.56 16.09 -4.66
CA TYR A 12 8.57 15.62 -5.59
C TYR A 12 9.93 15.47 -4.88
N GLY A 13 10.68 14.44 -5.23
CA GLY A 13 12.00 14.17 -4.61
C GLY A 13 12.51 12.75 -4.86
N PRO A 14 13.67 12.38 -4.31
CA PRO A 14 14.21 11.02 -4.39
C PRO A 14 13.20 10.01 -3.83
N ASP A 15 13.03 8.89 -4.52
CA ASP A 15 11.88 8.00 -4.32
C ASP A 15 11.69 7.54 -2.86
N GLU A 16 12.73 7.06 -2.21
CA GLU A 16 12.64 6.54 -0.84
C GLU A 16 12.41 7.63 0.21
N MET A 17 12.97 8.83 -0.01
CA MET A 17 12.98 9.95 0.94
C MET A 17 11.87 10.97 0.72
N ARG A 18 11.02 10.78 -0.29
CA ARG A 18 9.91 11.70 -0.56
C ARG A 18 8.97 11.77 0.63
N ALA A 19 8.92 12.94 1.27
CA ALA A 19 7.96 13.24 2.32
C ALA A 19 6.56 13.50 1.73
N LEU A 20 5.55 13.48 2.58
CA LEU A 20 4.20 13.88 2.21
C LEU A 20 4.17 15.37 1.83
N SER A 21 3.30 15.73 0.91
CA SER A 21 2.91 17.12 0.69
C SER A 21 1.99 17.61 1.81
N GLU A 22 1.72 18.92 1.88
CA GLU A 22 0.74 19.45 2.85
C GLU A 22 -0.64 18.78 2.71
N ALA A 23 -1.10 18.55 1.48
CA ALA A 23 -2.34 17.81 1.23
C ALA A 23 -2.23 16.35 1.71
N GLY A 24 -1.05 15.74 1.53
CA GLY A 24 -0.75 14.40 2.04
C GLY A 24 -0.81 14.32 3.56
N HIS A 25 -0.23 15.28 4.28
CA HIS A 25 -0.30 15.34 5.74
C HIS A 25 -1.75 15.49 6.23
N ARG A 26 -2.55 16.38 5.61
CA ARG A 26 -3.99 16.49 5.94
C ARG A 26 -4.73 15.16 5.70
N ALA A 27 -4.39 14.46 4.62
CA ALA A 27 -5.00 13.16 4.32
C ALA A 27 -4.53 12.05 5.29
N ALA A 28 -3.29 12.10 5.78
CA ALA A 28 -2.79 11.18 6.81
C ALA A 28 -3.58 11.30 8.13
N HIS A 29 -3.94 12.51 8.54
CA HIS A 29 -4.83 12.70 9.69
C HIS A 29 -6.21 12.06 9.47
N ARG A 30 -6.77 12.17 8.26
CA ARG A 30 -8.04 11.50 7.93
C ARG A 30 -7.93 9.97 7.90
N VAL A 31 -6.76 9.43 7.53
CA VAL A 31 -6.51 7.98 7.68
C VAL A 31 -6.55 7.60 9.16
N ALA A 32 -5.98 8.43 10.05
CA ALA A 32 -6.06 8.21 11.47
C ALA A 32 -7.52 8.26 11.96
N ASP A 33 -8.30 9.29 11.57
CA ASP A 33 -9.74 9.40 11.90
C ASP A 33 -10.55 8.16 11.48
N LEU A 34 -10.23 7.59 10.32
CA LEU A 34 -10.89 6.38 9.80
C LEU A 34 -10.58 5.13 10.62
N LEU A 35 -9.37 5.03 11.18
CA LEU A 35 -8.82 3.80 11.73
C LEU A 35 -8.67 3.78 13.24
N GLU A 36 -8.70 4.92 13.95
CA GLU A 36 -8.44 4.99 15.40
C GLU A 36 -9.39 4.13 16.24
N ASP A 37 -10.66 4.05 15.85
CA ASP A 37 -11.69 3.25 16.56
C ASP A 37 -11.82 1.81 16.05
N ARG A 38 -10.88 1.35 15.21
CA ARG A 38 -10.91 -0.01 14.61
C ARG A 38 -10.16 -1.07 15.41
N GLY A 39 -9.74 -0.75 16.64
CA GLY A 39 -9.02 -1.68 17.52
C GLY A 39 -7.65 -2.09 16.96
N VAL A 40 -6.97 -1.18 16.27
CA VAL A 40 -5.63 -1.42 15.70
C VAL A 40 -4.63 -1.68 16.83
N ALA A 41 -3.95 -2.82 16.76
CA ALA A 41 -2.97 -3.26 17.74
C ALA A 41 -1.53 -3.34 17.18
N MET A 42 -1.36 -3.19 15.87
CA MET A 42 -0.07 -3.25 15.20
C MET A 42 -0.09 -2.39 13.94
N ILE A 43 1.00 -1.68 13.69
CA ILE A 43 1.22 -0.91 12.46
C ILE A 43 2.56 -1.34 11.87
N VAL A 44 2.56 -1.76 10.61
CA VAL A 44 3.76 -2.12 9.86
C VAL A 44 3.79 -1.29 8.57
N SER A 45 4.93 -0.70 8.24
CA SER A 45 5.08 0.17 7.08
C SER A 45 6.23 -0.25 6.17
N SER A 46 6.09 0.06 4.89
CA SER A 46 7.24 0.22 3.99
C SER A 46 8.24 1.20 4.62
N PRO A 47 9.57 1.05 4.34
CA PRO A 47 10.59 1.98 4.84
C PRO A 47 10.51 3.39 4.21
N TYR A 48 9.74 3.56 3.14
CA TYR A 48 9.67 4.85 2.44
C TYR A 48 8.98 5.91 3.29
N THR A 49 9.60 7.08 3.39
CA THR A 49 9.14 8.20 4.24
C THR A 49 7.65 8.48 4.09
N ARG A 50 7.13 8.58 2.85
CA ARG A 50 5.71 8.83 2.58
C ARG A 50 4.75 7.77 3.15
N ALA A 51 5.20 6.51 3.21
CA ALA A 51 4.36 5.44 3.77
C ALA A 51 4.33 5.52 5.30
N VAL A 52 5.48 5.74 5.93
CA VAL A 52 5.58 5.94 7.39
C VAL A 52 4.77 7.15 7.80
N GLU A 53 4.99 8.32 7.18
CA GLU A 53 4.29 9.57 7.50
C GLU A 53 2.76 9.46 7.32
N THR A 54 2.28 8.61 6.41
CA THR A 54 0.83 8.40 6.20
C THR A 54 0.16 7.78 7.42
N VAL A 55 0.83 6.90 8.14
CA VAL A 55 0.27 6.22 9.32
C VAL A 55 0.80 6.75 10.64
N GLN A 56 1.72 7.71 10.61
CA GLN A 56 2.28 8.32 11.82
C GLN A 56 1.21 8.96 12.72
N PRO A 57 0.24 9.76 12.20
CA PRO A 57 -0.81 10.31 13.05
C PRO A 57 -1.66 9.26 13.77
N LEU A 58 -1.91 8.11 13.11
CA LEU A 58 -2.60 6.99 13.74
C LEU A 58 -1.75 6.36 14.85
N ALA A 59 -0.46 6.12 14.57
CA ALA A 59 0.48 5.56 15.52
C ALA A 59 0.59 6.43 16.79
N ASP A 60 0.68 7.75 16.62
CA ASP A 60 0.77 8.70 17.71
C ASP A 60 -0.49 8.70 18.59
N ARG A 61 -1.69 8.68 17.97
CA ARG A 61 -2.97 8.64 18.70
C ARG A 61 -3.15 7.36 19.50
N LEU A 62 -2.71 6.24 18.96
CA LEU A 62 -2.85 4.94 19.61
C LEU A 62 -1.70 4.60 20.57
N GLY A 63 -0.62 5.40 20.57
CA GLY A 63 0.59 5.10 21.35
C GLY A 63 1.31 3.83 20.87
N ILE A 64 1.22 3.51 19.56
CA ILE A 64 1.79 2.30 18.95
C ILE A 64 3.00 2.69 18.10
N SER A 65 4.11 1.95 18.22
CA SER A 65 5.26 2.13 17.33
C SER A 65 5.00 1.53 15.95
N ILE A 66 5.54 2.18 14.91
CA ILE A 66 5.51 1.66 13.55
C ILE A 66 6.69 0.71 13.35
N ALA A 67 6.41 -0.56 13.09
CA ALA A 67 7.42 -1.49 12.61
C ALA A 67 7.68 -1.28 11.11
N VAL A 68 8.90 -1.49 10.65
CA VAL A 68 9.28 -1.32 9.25
C VAL A 68 9.64 -2.67 8.65
N ASP A 69 9.08 -2.97 7.46
CA ASP A 69 9.41 -4.15 6.66
C ASP A 69 9.79 -3.72 5.24
N SER A 70 11.05 -3.97 4.84
CA SER A 70 11.57 -3.61 3.52
C SER A 70 10.85 -4.33 2.36
N ASP A 71 10.24 -5.48 2.63
CA ASP A 71 9.46 -6.22 1.64
C ASP A 71 8.12 -5.53 1.29
N LEU A 72 7.72 -4.48 2.03
CA LEU A 72 6.55 -3.66 1.73
C LEU A 72 6.86 -2.45 0.83
N ARG A 73 8.12 -2.29 0.36
CA ARG A 73 8.49 -1.20 -0.56
C ARG A 73 7.73 -1.26 -1.88
N GLU A 74 7.65 -0.12 -2.58
CA GLU A 74 7.06 -0.08 -3.92
C GLU A 74 7.86 -0.95 -4.89
N ARG A 75 7.20 -1.41 -5.94
CA ARG A 75 7.86 -2.10 -7.03
C ARG A 75 8.82 -1.16 -7.74
N HIS A 76 10.08 -1.56 -7.82
CA HIS A 76 11.07 -0.85 -8.60
C HIS A 76 10.94 -1.25 -10.08
N LEU A 77 10.55 -0.32 -10.94
CA LEU A 77 10.25 -0.64 -12.35
C LEU A 77 11.53 -0.79 -13.20
N SER A 78 12.56 0.03 -12.93
CA SER A 78 13.84 -0.01 -13.65
C SER A 78 14.92 0.76 -12.87
N ALA A 79 16.20 0.47 -13.10
CA ALA A 79 17.31 1.19 -12.49
C ALA A 79 17.50 2.63 -13.03
N GLY A 80 16.93 2.95 -14.17
CA GLY A 80 17.04 4.25 -14.82
C GLY A 80 15.70 4.78 -15.30
N PRO A 81 15.68 6.03 -15.82
CA PRO A 81 14.47 6.60 -16.39
C PRO A 81 13.98 5.73 -17.56
N LEU A 82 12.68 5.59 -17.67
CA LEU A 82 12.03 4.91 -18.78
C LEU A 82 11.30 5.95 -19.64
N ASP A 83 11.62 5.93 -20.94
CA ASP A 83 10.77 6.61 -21.91
C ASP A 83 9.39 5.94 -21.89
N ASP A 84 8.33 6.73 -22.03
CA ASP A 84 6.96 6.21 -22.08
C ASP A 84 6.58 5.38 -20.83
N PHE A 85 6.92 5.92 -19.65
CA PHE A 85 6.77 5.24 -18.35
C PHE A 85 5.40 4.57 -18.18
N GLN A 86 4.31 5.26 -18.53
CA GLN A 86 2.97 4.73 -18.33
C GLN A 86 2.69 3.50 -19.18
N ARG A 87 3.08 3.52 -20.46
CA ARG A 87 2.94 2.38 -21.37
C ARG A 87 3.77 1.18 -20.91
N ARG A 88 5.00 1.44 -20.44
CA ARG A 88 5.86 0.38 -19.91
C ARG A 88 5.32 -0.23 -18.63
N LEU A 89 4.77 0.59 -17.76
CA LEU A 89 4.10 0.12 -16.56
C LEU A 89 2.88 -0.74 -16.90
N GLU A 90 2.03 -0.31 -17.83
CA GLU A 90 0.87 -1.08 -18.31
C GLU A 90 1.29 -2.43 -18.92
N ALA A 91 2.37 -2.45 -19.71
CA ALA A 91 2.91 -3.69 -20.28
C ALA A 91 3.27 -4.72 -19.19
N THR A 92 3.77 -4.30 -18.02
CA THR A 92 4.07 -5.22 -16.92
C THR A 92 2.84 -5.75 -16.18
N TRP A 93 1.67 -5.19 -16.42
CA TRP A 93 0.40 -5.75 -15.96
C TRP A 93 -0.19 -6.76 -16.96
N SER A 94 0.18 -6.65 -18.22
CA SER A 94 -0.20 -7.61 -19.28
C SER A 94 0.73 -8.83 -19.30
N ASP A 95 2.02 -8.61 -19.00
CA ASP A 95 3.04 -9.67 -18.89
C ASP A 95 3.70 -9.55 -17.51
N PHE A 96 3.34 -10.46 -16.61
CA PHE A 96 3.78 -10.45 -15.22
C PHE A 96 5.26 -10.82 -15.04
N ASP A 97 5.87 -11.47 -16.01
CA ASP A 97 7.29 -11.84 -15.99
C ASP A 97 8.18 -10.76 -16.62
N LEU A 98 7.58 -9.77 -17.30
CA LEU A 98 8.31 -8.65 -17.88
C LEU A 98 8.99 -7.83 -16.78
N ALA A 99 10.32 -7.72 -16.90
CA ALA A 99 11.15 -6.84 -16.08
C ALA A 99 12.03 -5.97 -16.97
N TYR A 100 12.18 -4.69 -16.61
CA TYR A 100 13.15 -3.82 -17.26
C TYR A 100 14.50 -3.90 -16.54
N PRO A 101 15.61 -3.50 -17.19
CA PRO A 101 16.94 -3.61 -16.60
C PRO A 101 17.05 -3.01 -15.19
N GLY A 102 17.47 -3.82 -14.23
CA GLY A 102 17.58 -3.45 -12.83
C GLY A 102 16.26 -3.27 -12.09
N GLY A 103 15.14 -3.59 -12.75
CA GLY A 103 13.80 -3.53 -12.16
C GLY A 103 13.30 -4.88 -11.67
N GLU A 104 12.11 -4.87 -11.09
CA GLU A 104 11.41 -6.03 -10.55
C GLU A 104 10.17 -6.33 -11.43
N SER A 105 9.97 -7.59 -11.82
CA SER A 105 8.76 -8.00 -12.53
C SER A 105 7.53 -7.91 -11.63
N SER A 106 6.32 -7.89 -12.21
CA SER A 106 5.09 -7.91 -11.43
C SER A 106 4.98 -9.19 -10.59
N ALA A 107 5.39 -10.34 -11.12
CA ALA A 107 5.37 -11.63 -10.40
C ALA A 107 6.32 -11.62 -9.19
N ALA A 108 7.54 -11.08 -9.35
CA ALA A 108 8.50 -10.98 -8.27
C ALA A 108 8.00 -10.03 -7.15
N ALA A 109 7.49 -8.85 -7.52
CA ALA A 109 6.92 -7.89 -6.58
C ALA A 109 5.69 -8.47 -5.85
N GLN A 110 4.79 -9.15 -6.58
CA GLN A 110 3.63 -9.82 -6.00
C GLN A 110 4.04 -10.87 -4.97
N THR A 111 5.01 -11.70 -5.30
CA THR A 111 5.51 -12.74 -4.39
C THR A 111 6.10 -12.13 -3.13
N ARG A 112 6.94 -11.09 -3.26
CA ARG A 112 7.60 -10.41 -2.16
C ARG A 112 6.58 -9.76 -1.21
N VAL A 113 5.69 -8.91 -1.75
CA VAL A 113 4.71 -8.20 -0.92
C VAL A 113 3.69 -9.13 -0.29
N SER A 114 3.25 -10.17 -1.01
CA SER A 114 2.32 -11.16 -0.47
C SER A 114 2.93 -11.93 0.70
N ARG A 115 4.20 -12.31 0.59
CA ARG A 115 4.93 -12.96 1.69
C ARG A 115 5.02 -12.04 2.90
N ALA A 116 5.36 -10.76 2.72
CA ALA A 116 5.42 -9.78 3.80
C ALA A 116 4.07 -9.63 4.51
N ILE A 117 3.01 -9.40 3.76
CA ILE A 117 1.66 -9.21 4.33
C ILE A 117 1.19 -10.48 5.06
N ARG A 118 1.44 -11.68 4.54
CA ARG A 118 1.07 -12.93 5.22
C ARG A 118 1.84 -13.11 6.54
N ARG A 119 3.15 -12.82 6.56
CA ARG A 119 3.94 -12.84 7.82
C ARG A 119 3.35 -11.89 8.85
N VAL A 120 2.97 -10.68 8.44
CA VAL A 120 2.37 -9.69 9.33
C VAL A 120 1.04 -10.20 9.90
N VAL A 121 0.17 -10.77 9.07
CA VAL A 121 -1.12 -11.33 9.50
C VAL A 121 -0.90 -12.51 10.46
N GLU A 122 0.02 -13.41 10.15
CA GLU A 122 0.36 -14.54 11.02
C GLU A 122 0.87 -14.08 12.41
N SER A 123 1.76 -13.07 12.43
CA SER A 123 2.27 -12.52 13.70
C SER A 123 1.22 -11.73 14.49
N ALA A 124 0.27 -11.14 13.81
CA ALA A 124 -0.83 -10.42 14.44
C ALA A 124 -1.86 -11.37 15.10
N GLY A 125 -2.03 -12.57 14.55
CA GLY A 125 -3.08 -13.50 15.00
C GLY A 125 -4.47 -12.89 14.80
N ASP A 126 -5.27 -12.84 15.86
CA ASP A 126 -6.65 -12.28 15.80
C ASP A 126 -6.69 -10.75 15.96
N ARG A 127 -5.53 -10.10 16.16
CA ARG A 127 -5.44 -8.63 16.33
C ARG A 127 -5.65 -7.92 15.01
N THR A 128 -6.21 -6.70 15.09
CA THR A 128 -6.28 -5.80 13.93
C THR A 128 -4.91 -5.19 13.63
N VAL A 129 -4.50 -5.23 12.37
CA VAL A 129 -3.22 -4.69 11.91
C VAL A 129 -3.40 -3.73 10.74
N VAL A 130 -2.57 -2.69 10.71
CA VAL A 130 -2.44 -1.77 9.57
C VAL A 130 -1.12 -2.04 8.87
N VAL A 131 -1.17 -2.17 7.54
CA VAL A 131 0.00 -2.27 6.66
C VAL A 131 0.00 -1.08 5.71
N ALA A 132 1.01 -0.20 5.85
CA ALA A 132 1.21 0.94 4.97
C ALA A 132 2.22 0.62 3.86
N SER A 133 1.84 0.86 2.61
CA SER A 133 2.64 0.54 1.43
C SER A 133 2.27 1.44 0.24
N HIS A 134 2.36 0.93 -0.97
CA HIS A 134 2.32 1.70 -2.22
C HIS A 134 1.31 1.12 -3.22
N GLY A 135 1.07 1.87 -4.28
CA GLY A 135 0.03 1.54 -5.25
C GLY A 135 0.23 0.20 -5.94
N ASN A 136 1.38 -0.03 -6.60
CA ASN A 136 1.61 -1.31 -7.28
C ASN A 136 1.72 -2.47 -6.30
N ALA A 137 2.48 -2.29 -5.20
CA ALA A 137 2.66 -3.33 -4.20
C ALA A 137 1.32 -3.84 -3.66
N LEU A 138 0.42 -2.93 -3.27
CA LEU A 138 -0.90 -3.30 -2.74
C LEU A 138 -1.84 -3.87 -3.81
N ALA A 139 -1.88 -3.29 -5.01
CA ALA A 139 -2.72 -3.82 -6.09
C ALA A 139 -2.27 -5.22 -6.51
N LEU A 140 -0.97 -5.48 -6.61
CA LEU A 140 -0.43 -6.80 -6.89
C LEU A 140 -0.79 -7.82 -5.79
N PHE A 141 -0.76 -7.42 -4.53
CA PHE A 141 -1.25 -8.27 -3.45
C PHE A 141 -2.76 -8.53 -3.56
N LEU A 142 -3.59 -7.49 -3.76
CA LEU A 142 -5.04 -7.63 -3.90
C LEU A 142 -5.42 -8.53 -5.07
N ARG A 143 -4.63 -8.53 -6.16
CA ARG A 143 -4.80 -9.48 -7.27
C ARG A 143 -4.68 -10.94 -6.85
N THR A 144 -3.98 -11.27 -5.78
CA THR A 144 -3.93 -12.65 -5.26
C THR A 144 -5.25 -13.08 -4.60
N ILE A 145 -6.09 -12.12 -4.25
CA ILE A 145 -7.42 -12.32 -3.65
C ILE A 145 -8.50 -12.29 -4.73
N ASP A 146 -8.36 -11.34 -5.66
CA ASP A 146 -9.32 -11.10 -6.74
C ASP A 146 -8.58 -10.91 -8.07
N SER A 147 -8.69 -11.89 -8.96
CA SER A 147 -8.01 -11.91 -10.27
C SER A 147 -8.45 -10.78 -11.21
N THR A 148 -9.55 -10.08 -10.92
CA THR A 148 -10.02 -8.92 -11.70
C THR A 148 -9.23 -7.64 -11.43
N VAL A 149 -8.41 -7.61 -10.36
CA VAL A 149 -7.50 -6.50 -10.08
C VAL A 149 -6.45 -6.43 -11.19
N ASP A 150 -6.47 -5.35 -11.95
CA ASP A 150 -5.66 -5.10 -13.14
C ASP A 150 -5.01 -3.70 -13.12
N PHE A 151 -4.46 -3.28 -14.26
CA PHE A 151 -3.89 -1.95 -14.44
C PHE A 151 -4.91 -0.83 -14.20
N ARG A 152 -6.18 -1.02 -14.60
CA ARG A 152 -7.25 -0.02 -14.39
C ARG A 152 -7.57 0.13 -12.92
N PHE A 153 -7.65 -0.98 -12.18
CA PHE A 153 -7.81 -0.94 -10.74
C PHE A 153 -6.68 -0.13 -10.08
N TRP A 154 -5.42 -0.47 -10.41
CA TRP A 154 -4.26 0.25 -9.88
C TRP A 154 -4.29 1.74 -10.21
N SER A 155 -4.58 2.11 -11.47
CA SER A 155 -4.64 3.52 -11.89
C SER A 155 -5.80 4.30 -11.26
N GLY A 156 -6.87 3.61 -10.85
CA GLY A 156 -8.02 4.16 -10.13
C GLY A 156 -7.84 4.29 -8.61
N MET A 157 -6.73 3.79 -8.06
CA MET A 157 -6.43 3.96 -6.63
C MET A 157 -6.12 5.41 -6.31
N SER A 158 -6.70 5.94 -5.25
CA SER A 158 -6.40 7.30 -4.75
C SER A 158 -5.13 7.34 -3.87
N MET A 159 -4.68 8.55 -3.52
CA MET A 159 -3.57 8.79 -2.58
C MET A 159 -4.03 9.74 -1.45
N PRO A 160 -4.31 9.19 -0.24
CA PRO A 160 -4.22 7.79 0.16
C PRO A 160 -5.37 6.95 -0.38
N ASP A 161 -5.26 5.63 -0.16
CA ASP A 161 -6.35 4.69 -0.34
C ASP A 161 -6.31 3.65 0.78
N VAL A 162 -7.47 3.15 1.21
CA VAL A 162 -7.56 2.20 2.33
C VAL A 162 -8.49 1.05 1.97
N TYR A 163 -8.00 -0.17 2.18
CA TYR A 163 -8.75 -1.41 1.96
C TYR A 163 -8.81 -2.20 3.26
N ALA A 164 -10.02 -2.56 3.69
CA ALA A 164 -10.23 -3.54 4.74
C ALA A 164 -10.18 -4.95 4.13
N VAL A 165 -9.34 -5.80 4.67
CA VAL A 165 -9.15 -7.18 4.22
C VAL A 165 -9.50 -8.12 5.35
N GLU A 166 -10.26 -9.16 5.06
CA GLU A 166 -10.61 -10.23 5.99
C GLU A 166 -9.75 -11.47 5.68
N PRO A 167 -8.64 -11.69 6.43
CA PRO A 167 -7.88 -12.92 6.30
C PRO A 167 -8.70 -14.11 6.82
N ARG A 168 -8.71 -15.19 6.05
CA ARG A 168 -9.39 -16.45 6.45
C ARG A 168 -8.41 -17.61 6.35
N LYS A 169 -8.42 -18.49 7.34
CA LYS A 169 -7.51 -19.66 7.38
C LYS A 169 -7.86 -20.69 6.30
N ASP A 170 -9.16 -20.98 6.14
CA ASP A 170 -9.65 -22.08 5.32
C ASP A 170 -10.51 -21.63 4.13
N ALA A 171 -10.49 -20.35 3.78
CA ALA A 171 -11.26 -19.79 2.68
C ALA A 171 -10.48 -18.67 1.97
N ALA A 172 -10.96 -18.29 0.79
CA ALA A 172 -10.42 -17.13 0.08
C ALA A 172 -10.59 -15.86 0.94
N TRP A 173 -9.55 -15.04 0.99
CA TRP A 173 -9.61 -13.72 1.60
C TRP A 173 -10.58 -12.84 0.82
N SER A 174 -11.19 -11.89 1.50
CA SER A 174 -12.03 -10.87 0.86
C SER A 174 -11.52 -9.49 1.23
N TYR A 175 -11.85 -8.49 0.40
CA TYR A 175 -11.51 -7.10 0.70
C TYR A 175 -12.60 -6.15 0.23
N GLN A 176 -12.63 -4.98 0.84
CA GLN A 176 -13.43 -3.85 0.38
C GLN A 176 -12.65 -2.54 0.53
N ARG A 177 -12.86 -1.62 -0.39
CA ARG A 177 -12.36 -0.26 -0.26
C ARG A 177 -13.17 0.49 0.79
N VAL A 178 -12.49 1.04 1.80
CA VAL A 178 -13.14 1.78 2.89
C VAL A 178 -12.77 3.27 2.88
N TRP A 179 -11.84 3.67 2.01
CA TRP A 179 -11.50 5.07 1.78
C TRP A 179 -12.52 5.74 0.86
N SER A 180 -13.02 6.89 1.29
CA SER A 180 -13.78 7.79 0.42
C SER A 180 -13.16 9.18 0.50
N TYR A 181 -12.94 9.82 -0.65
CA TYR A 181 -12.67 11.25 -0.65
C TYR A 181 -13.95 11.95 -0.17
N PRO A 182 -13.87 12.85 0.83
CA PRO A 182 -14.99 13.74 1.07
C PRO A 182 -15.23 14.50 -0.25
N ALA A 183 -16.50 14.57 -0.67
CA ALA A 183 -16.88 15.50 -1.73
C ALA A 183 -16.32 16.87 -1.32
N GLU A 184 -15.49 17.47 -2.17
CA GLU A 184 -15.03 18.83 -1.92
C GLU A 184 -16.29 19.69 -1.79
N SER A 185 -16.45 20.28 -0.61
CA SER A 185 -17.51 21.27 -0.40
C SER A 185 -17.18 22.45 -1.32
N CYS A 186 -17.91 22.58 -2.44
CA CYS A 186 -17.87 23.76 -3.30
C CYS A 186 -18.24 25.02 -2.52
#